data_bcd210badc00eda77b30b4b53159e283
#
_entry.id   bcd210badc00eda77b30b4b53159e283
#
_cell.length_a   1.000
_cell.length_b   1.000
_cell.length_c   1.000
_cell.angle_alpha   90.00
_cell.angle_beta   90.00
_cell.angle_gamma   90.00
#
_symmetry.space_group_name_H-M   'P 1'
#
loop_
_entity.id
_entity.type
_entity.pdbx_description
1 polymer ?
#
loop_
_entity_poly.entity_id
_entity_poly.type
_entity_poly.pdbx_seq_one_letter_code
_entity_poly.pdbx_strand_id
1 'polypeptide(L)'
;MTNIVEILLVEDNPDDAELTIRALKKHNLANNLLHLQDGEEALNFIFSPQTNSLPKIILLDIKMPKVDGIEVLRKIKSDDNRKIIPVVVLTSSKEERDIIETYKLGVNAYIVKPVEFEKFVNAVSEIGFFWLILNQPPIK
;
A
#
# COMPACT_ATOMS: atom_id res chain seq x y z
N MET A 1 20.64 10.49 10.03
CA MET A 1 20.26 9.18 9.52
C MET A 1 18.91 9.23 8.83
N THR A 2 18.85 8.68 7.66
CA THR A 2 17.62 8.64 6.90
C THR A 2 16.80 7.43 7.33
N ASN A 3 15.54 7.64 7.67
CA ASN A 3 14.64 6.53 7.92
C ASN A 3 14.17 5.96 6.58
N ILE A 4 14.45 4.69 6.36
CA ILE A 4 14.02 4.00 5.16
C ILE A 4 12.66 3.36 5.41
N VAL A 5 11.67 3.72 4.61
CA VAL A 5 10.35 3.10 4.66
C VAL A 5 10.26 2.12 3.50
N GLU A 6 10.16 0.83 3.81
CA GLU A 6 10.02 -0.21 2.79
C GLU A 6 8.57 -0.48 2.44
N ILE A 7 7.69 -0.42 3.45
CA ILE A 7 6.25 -0.60 3.28
C ILE A 7 5.54 0.64 3.73
N LEU A 8 4.75 1.22 2.85
CA LEU A 8 3.83 2.28 3.22
C LEU A 8 2.42 1.68 3.26
N LEU A 9 1.82 1.65 4.44
CA LEU A 9 0.46 1.15 4.62
C LEU A 9 -0.49 2.33 4.79
N VAL A 10 -1.41 2.48 3.86
CA VAL A 10 -2.42 3.54 3.90
C VAL A 10 -3.77 2.90 4.16
N GLU A 11 -4.23 3.03 5.40
CA GLU A 11 -5.42 2.33 5.89
C GLU A 11 -6.06 3.13 7.01
N ASP A 12 -7.33 3.51 6.84
CA ASP A 12 -8.05 4.29 7.85
C ASP A 12 -8.74 3.44 8.90
N ASN A 13 -8.98 2.16 8.63
CA ASN A 13 -9.59 1.26 9.59
C ASN A 13 -8.52 0.74 10.55
N PRO A 14 -8.57 1.11 11.85
CA PRO A 14 -7.51 0.73 12.77
C PRO A 14 -7.40 -0.78 13.01
N ASP A 15 -8.51 -1.50 12.95
CA ASP A 15 -8.47 -2.95 13.14
C ASP A 15 -7.80 -3.64 11.96
N ASP A 16 -8.13 -3.23 10.74
CA ASP A 16 -7.49 -3.79 9.54
C ASP A 16 -6.02 -3.44 9.50
N ALA A 17 -5.66 -2.21 9.88
CA ALA A 17 -4.27 -1.80 9.93
C ALA A 17 -3.49 -2.66 10.93
N GLU A 18 -4.05 -2.89 12.11
CA GLU A 18 -3.38 -3.70 13.14
C GLU A 18 -3.19 -5.13 12.66
N LEU A 19 -4.22 -5.73 12.06
CA LEU A 19 -4.11 -7.09 11.54
C LEU A 19 -3.05 -7.19 10.46
N THR A 20 -2.99 -6.20 9.57
CA THR A 20 -1.99 -6.16 8.50
C THR A 20 -0.58 -6.11 9.08
N ILE A 21 -0.37 -5.22 10.05
CA ILE A 21 0.93 -5.06 10.68
C ILE A 21 1.34 -6.32 11.42
N ARG A 22 0.42 -6.95 12.16
CA ARG A 22 0.71 -8.18 12.89
C ARG A 22 1.07 -9.32 11.96
N ALA A 23 0.35 -9.46 10.85
CA ALA A 23 0.63 -10.51 9.88
C ALA A 23 2.04 -10.35 9.30
N LEU A 24 2.42 -9.12 8.97
CA LEU A 24 3.76 -8.85 8.45
C LEU A 24 4.85 -9.06 9.50
N LYS A 25 4.61 -8.63 10.74
CA LYS A 25 5.57 -8.81 11.83
C LYS A 25 5.83 -10.27 12.12
N LYS A 26 4.82 -11.11 12.03
CA LYS A 26 4.95 -12.54 12.28
C LYS A 26 6.01 -13.19 11.39
N HIS A 27 6.23 -12.65 10.21
CA HIS A 27 7.19 -13.16 9.23
C HIS A 27 8.39 -12.24 9.07
N ASN A 28 8.62 -11.33 10.01
CA ASN A 28 9.73 -10.36 9.99
C ASN A 28 9.72 -9.47 8.75
N LEU A 29 8.53 -9.13 8.27
CA LEU A 29 8.37 -8.30 7.07
C LEU A 29 7.99 -6.86 7.36
N ALA A 30 7.81 -6.47 8.62
CA ALA A 30 7.35 -5.13 8.98
C ALA A 30 8.42 -4.29 9.68
N ASN A 31 9.70 -4.54 9.40
CA ASN A 31 10.79 -3.85 10.09
C ASN A 31 10.84 -2.36 9.74
N ASN A 32 10.46 -1.99 8.53
CA ASN A 32 10.51 -0.61 8.05
C ASN A 32 9.14 -0.22 7.47
N LEU A 33 8.09 -0.40 8.26
CA LEU A 33 6.73 -0.08 7.87
C LEU A 33 6.30 1.25 8.45
N LEU A 34 5.68 2.09 7.64
CA LEU A 34 5.01 3.30 8.08
C LEU A 34 3.52 3.17 7.80
N HIS A 35 2.70 3.37 8.83
CA HIS A 35 1.26 3.35 8.70
C HIS A 35 0.72 4.79 8.70
N LEU A 36 -0.02 5.14 7.67
CA LEU A 36 -0.73 6.41 7.56
C LEU A 36 -2.22 6.16 7.46
N GLN A 37 -3.01 7.05 8.03
CA GLN A 37 -4.44 6.80 8.25
C GLN A 37 -5.35 7.30 7.14
N ASP A 38 -4.86 8.18 6.27
CA ASP A 38 -5.70 8.71 5.19
C ASP A 38 -4.87 9.12 3.99
N GLY A 39 -5.58 9.45 2.90
CA GLY A 39 -4.93 9.78 1.64
C GLY A 39 -4.14 11.07 1.68
N GLU A 40 -4.58 12.04 2.48
CA GLU A 40 -3.86 13.31 2.61
C GLU A 40 -2.49 13.09 3.25
N GLU A 41 -2.44 12.32 4.33
CA GLU A 41 -1.17 11.97 4.98
C GLU A 41 -0.25 11.22 4.01
N ALA A 42 -0.84 10.31 3.24
CA ALA A 42 -0.07 9.53 2.27
C ALA A 42 0.57 10.43 1.22
N LEU A 43 -0.19 11.34 0.64
CA LEU A 43 0.33 12.26 -0.37
C LEU A 43 1.40 13.19 0.21
N ASN A 44 1.18 13.69 1.42
CA ASN A 44 2.17 14.55 2.07
C ASN A 44 3.49 13.81 2.28
N PHE A 45 3.43 12.56 2.68
CA PHE A 45 4.64 11.75 2.86
C PHE A 45 5.33 11.45 1.53
N ILE A 46 4.57 10.94 0.55
CA ILE A 46 5.13 10.49 -0.72
C ILE A 46 5.77 11.65 -1.48
N PHE A 47 5.15 12.83 -1.44
CA PHE A 47 5.64 14.00 -2.17
C PHE A 47 6.50 14.94 -1.33
N SER A 48 6.88 14.51 -0.12
CA SER A 48 7.76 15.31 0.71
C SER A 48 9.16 15.37 0.11
N PRO A 49 9.79 16.56 0.06
CA PRO A 49 11.16 16.68 -0.42
C PRO A 49 12.17 15.98 0.47
N GLN A 50 11.77 15.60 1.68
CA GLN A 50 12.64 14.91 2.63
C GLN A 50 12.59 13.38 2.46
N THR A 51 11.71 12.89 1.60
CA THR A 51 11.64 11.46 1.31
C THR A 51 12.70 11.12 0.29
N ASN A 52 13.81 10.54 0.76
CA ASN A 52 14.98 10.28 -0.07
C ASN A 52 14.93 8.95 -0.83
N SER A 53 14.18 7.99 -0.31
CA SER A 53 14.03 6.70 -0.98
C SER A 53 12.56 6.35 -1.08
N LEU A 54 12.21 5.68 -2.18
CA LEU A 54 10.82 5.28 -2.40
C LEU A 54 10.55 3.94 -1.73
N PRO A 55 9.33 3.72 -1.21
CA PRO A 55 9.00 2.42 -0.62
C PRO A 55 9.05 1.31 -1.67
N LYS A 56 9.31 0.10 -1.22
CA LYS A 56 9.26 -1.08 -2.10
C LYS A 56 7.85 -1.42 -2.50
N ILE A 57 6.87 -1.05 -1.66
CA ILE A 57 5.47 -1.30 -1.92
C ILE A 57 4.60 -0.33 -1.13
N ILE A 58 3.49 0.06 -1.73
CA ILE A 58 2.41 0.78 -1.04
C ILE A 58 1.22 -0.15 -0.98
N LEU A 59 0.76 -0.45 0.24
CA LEU A 59 -0.51 -1.15 0.45
C LEU A 59 -1.56 -0.08 0.67
N LEU A 60 -2.54 -0.03 -0.20
CA LEU A 60 -3.46 1.11 -0.27
C LEU A 60 -4.91 0.66 -0.22
N ASP A 61 -5.66 1.14 0.78
CA ASP A 61 -7.10 1.04 0.76
C ASP A 61 -7.66 2.23 -0.02
N ILE A 62 -8.66 1.97 -0.86
CA ILE A 62 -9.25 3.03 -1.68
C ILE A 62 -10.47 3.69 -1.03
N LYS A 63 -11.10 3.06 -0.05
CA LYS A 63 -12.29 3.62 0.62
C LYS A 63 -11.87 4.33 1.90
N MET A 64 -11.45 5.58 1.78
CA MET A 64 -11.02 6.39 2.90
C MET A 64 -11.66 7.77 2.86
N PRO A 65 -11.79 8.45 4.02
CA PRO A 65 -12.30 9.82 4.04
C PRO A 65 -11.28 10.82 3.47
N LYS A 66 -11.73 12.03 3.22
CA LYS A 66 -10.94 13.14 2.67
C LYS A 66 -10.47 12.82 1.25
N VAL A 67 -9.23 12.40 1.10
CA VAL A 67 -8.67 11.99 -0.19
C VAL A 67 -8.71 10.47 -0.24
N ASP A 68 -9.52 9.90 -1.15
CA ASP A 68 -9.62 8.45 -1.26
C ASP A 68 -8.40 7.85 -1.96
N GLY A 69 -8.28 6.52 -1.90
CA GLY A 69 -7.11 5.84 -2.42
C GLY A 69 -6.99 5.93 -3.94
N ILE A 70 -8.10 6.07 -4.67
CA ILE A 70 -8.04 6.22 -6.13
C ILE A 70 -7.34 7.54 -6.49
N GLU A 71 -7.64 8.60 -5.75
CA GLU A 71 -6.98 9.88 -5.96
C GLU A 71 -5.49 9.80 -5.61
N VAL A 72 -5.15 9.09 -4.52
CA VAL A 72 -3.75 8.86 -4.16
C VAL A 72 -3.02 8.13 -5.29
N LEU A 73 -3.63 7.05 -5.79
CA LEU A 73 -3.07 6.27 -6.88
C LEU A 73 -2.90 7.12 -8.14
N ARG A 74 -3.89 7.93 -8.48
CA ARG A 74 -3.83 8.81 -9.65
C ARG A 74 -2.62 9.74 -9.57
N LYS A 75 -2.42 10.37 -8.43
CA LYS A 75 -1.30 11.29 -8.25
C LYS A 75 0.06 10.60 -8.30
N ILE A 76 0.17 9.42 -7.69
CA ILE A 76 1.41 8.65 -7.73
C ILE A 76 1.74 8.25 -9.17
N LYS A 77 0.77 7.70 -9.88
CA LYS A 77 1.00 7.18 -11.23
C LYS A 77 1.12 8.28 -12.30
N SER A 78 0.76 9.51 -11.96
CA SER A 78 0.95 10.67 -12.85
C SER A 78 2.30 11.34 -12.66
N ASP A 79 3.07 10.97 -11.64
CA ASP A 79 4.34 11.60 -11.35
C ASP A 79 5.49 10.78 -11.94
N ASP A 80 6.34 11.41 -12.73
CA ASP A 80 7.41 10.72 -13.46
C ASP A 80 8.39 9.99 -12.55
N ASN A 81 8.62 10.53 -11.35
CA ASN A 81 9.58 9.95 -10.42
C ASN A 81 8.96 8.89 -9.51
N ARG A 82 7.64 8.94 -9.30
CA ARG A 82 6.96 8.08 -8.34
C ARG A 82 6.09 6.99 -8.96
N LYS A 83 5.78 7.11 -10.26
CA LYS A 83 4.91 6.12 -10.93
C LYS A 83 5.48 4.71 -10.92
N ILE A 84 6.78 4.56 -10.68
CA ILE A 84 7.43 3.25 -10.62
C ILE A 84 7.26 2.54 -9.27
N ILE A 85 6.71 3.23 -8.25
CA ILE A 85 6.47 2.58 -6.96
C ILE A 85 5.37 1.53 -7.14
N PRO A 86 5.62 0.27 -6.75
CA PRO A 86 4.56 -0.73 -6.80
C PRO A 86 3.43 -0.38 -5.82
N VAL A 87 2.19 -0.44 -6.30
CA VAL A 87 1.02 -0.18 -5.48
C VAL A 87 0.10 -1.39 -5.54
N VAL A 88 -0.22 -1.94 -4.39
CA VAL A 88 -1.19 -3.03 -4.26
C VAL A 88 -2.39 -2.49 -3.49
N VAL A 89 -3.55 -2.56 -4.11
CA VAL A 89 -4.80 -2.18 -3.45
C VAL A 89 -5.26 -3.35 -2.57
N LEU A 90 -5.54 -3.05 -1.32
CA LEU A 90 -6.10 -4.00 -0.37
C LEU A 90 -7.33 -3.36 0.25
N THR A 91 -8.51 -3.72 -0.23
CA THR A 91 -9.74 -3.02 0.09
C THR A 91 -10.92 -3.96 0.21
N SER A 92 -11.97 -3.52 0.91
CA SER A 92 -13.22 -4.28 0.97
C SER A 92 -14.10 -4.05 -0.25
N SER A 93 -13.76 -3.10 -1.13
CA SER A 93 -14.56 -2.83 -2.32
C SER A 93 -14.45 -3.94 -3.35
N LYS A 94 -15.61 -4.45 -3.81
CA LYS A 94 -15.71 -5.40 -4.90
C LYS A 94 -16.31 -4.74 -6.15
N GLU A 95 -16.48 -3.43 -6.15
CA GLU A 95 -17.13 -2.73 -7.25
C GLU A 95 -16.29 -2.80 -8.52
N GLU A 96 -16.92 -3.22 -9.61
CA GLU A 96 -16.24 -3.37 -10.88
C GLU A 96 -15.59 -2.07 -11.35
N ARG A 97 -16.27 -0.94 -11.13
CA ARG A 97 -15.71 0.36 -11.53
C ARG A 97 -14.44 0.71 -10.79
N ASP A 98 -14.33 0.34 -9.50
CA ASP A 98 -13.12 0.58 -8.72
C ASP A 98 -11.97 -0.27 -9.23
N ILE A 99 -12.26 -1.52 -9.56
CA ILE A 99 -11.25 -2.44 -10.09
C ILE A 99 -10.74 -1.92 -11.44
N ILE A 100 -11.66 -1.59 -12.33
CA ILE A 100 -11.29 -1.13 -13.66
C ILE A 100 -10.50 0.17 -13.59
N GLU A 101 -10.97 1.13 -12.80
CA GLU A 101 -10.31 2.44 -12.74
C GLU A 101 -8.90 2.31 -12.17
N THR A 102 -8.71 1.51 -11.11
CA THR A 102 -7.38 1.35 -10.53
C THR A 102 -6.42 0.67 -11.49
N TYR A 103 -6.89 -0.31 -12.28
CA TYR A 103 -6.04 -0.92 -13.30
C TYR A 103 -5.69 0.07 -14.43
N LYS A 104 -6.63 0.91 -14.83
CA LYS A 104 -6.34 1.95 -15.82
C LYS A 104 -5.28 2.94 -15.32
N LEU A 105 -5.25 3.18 -14.01
CA LEU A 105 -4.28 4.08 -13.41
C LEU A 105 -2.92 3.41 -13.21
N GLY A 106 -2.83 2.10 -13.38
CA GLY A 106 -1.56 1.40 -13.29
C GLY A 106 -1.29 0.69 -11.98
N VAL A 107 -2.34 0.27 -11.27
CA VAL A 107 -2.15 -0.50 -10.05
C VAL A 107 -1.49 -1.84 -10.37
N ASN A 108 -0.64 -2.31 -9.46
CA ASN A 108 0.09 -3.57 -9.66
C ASN A 108 -0.72 -4.79 -9.27
N ALA A 109 -1.62 -4.65 -8.30
CA ALA A 109 -2.54 -5.72 -7.93
C ALA A 109 -3.73 -5.14 -7.17
N TYR A 110 -4.86 -5.82 -7.25
CA TYR A 110 -6.09 -5.42 -6.56
C TYR A 110 -6.58 -6.63 -5.78
N ILE A 111 -6.58 -6.51 -4.46
CA ILE A 111 -6.96 -7.61 -3.59
C ILE A 111 -8.15 -7.18 -2.74
N VAL A 112 -9.23 -7.95 -2.84
CA VAL A 112 -10.40 -7.73 -2.00
C VAL A 112 -10.13 -8.37 -0.64
N LYS A 113 -10.30 -7.59 0.43
CA LYS A 113 -10.04 -8.07 1.79
C LYS A 113 -10.93 -9.28 2.10
N PRO A 114 -10.34 -10.42 2.47
CA PRO A 114 -11.13 -11.55 2.95
C PRO A 114 -11.84 -11.21 4.25
N VAL A 115 -13.05 -11.73 4.40
CA VAL A 115 -13.84 -11.52 5.63
C VAL A 115 -13.29 -12.36 6.78
N GLU A 116 -12.83 -13.57 6.47
CA GLU A 116 -12.29 -14.47 7.49
C GLU A 116 -10.89 -14.01 7.93
N PHE A 117 -10.68 -14.00 9.24
CA PHE A 117 -9.42 -13.56 9.84
C PHE A 117 -8.20 -14.30 9.28
N GLU A 118 -8.26 -15.63 9.24
CA GLU A 118 -7.10 -16.42 8.77
C GLU A 118 -6.79 -16.15 7.31
N LYS A 119 -7.82 -16.00 6.48
CA LYS A 119 -7.61 -15.70 5.06
C LYS A 119 -7.03 -14.32 4.87
N PHE A 120 -7.45 -13.35 5.70
CA PHE A 120 -6.90 -12.00 5.66
C PHE A 120 -5.41 -12.03 6.01
N VAL A 121 -5.05 -12.70 7.10
CA VAL A 121 -3.66 -12.82 7.53
C VAL A 121 -2.81 -13.50 6.46
N ASN A 122 -3.33 -14.58 5.86
CA ASN A 122 -2.60 -15.30 4.82
C ASN A 122 -2.39 -14.43 3.58
N ALA A 123 -3.40 -13.68 3.16
CA ALA A 123 -3.28 -12.79 2.00
C ALA A 123 -2.21 -11.72 2.24
N VAL A 124 -2.22 -11.09 3.41
CA VAL A 124 -1.22 -10.09 3.75
C VAL A 124 0.18 -10.68 3.78
N SER A 125 0.32 -11.88 4.37
CA SER A 125 1.62 -12.55 4.44
C SER A 125 2.17 -12.86 3.04
N GLU A 126 1.32 -13.30 2.13
CA GLU A 126 1.72 -13.58 0.75
C GLU A 126 2.12 -12.30 0.01
N ILE A 127 1.37 -11.22 0.20
CA ILE A 127 1.72 -9.91 -0.36
C ILE A 127 3.11 -9.50 0.12
N GLY A 128 3.33 -9.55 1.43
CA GLY A 128 4.60 -9.16 2.01
C GLY A 128 5.74 -10.00 1.48
N PHE A 129 5.57 -11.31 1.44
CA PHE A 129 6.59 -12.21 0.97
C PHE A 129 6.94 -11.94 -0.49
N PHE A 130 5.93 -11.81 -1.34
CA PHE A 130 6.18 -11.56 -2.77
C PHE A 130 6.89 -10.22 -2.98
N TRP A 131 6.35 -9.14 -2.43
CA TRP A 131 6.84 -7.79 -2.77
C TRP A 131 8.13 -7.41 -2.06
N LEU A 132 8.39 -7.96 -0.87
CA LEU A 132 9.58 -7.62 -0.11
C LEU A 132 10.74 -8.59 -0.31
N ILE A 133 10.42 -9.85 -0.61
CA ILE A 133 11.45 -10.90 -0.69
C ILE A 133 11.68 -11.36 -2.13
N LEU A 134 10.60 -11.70 -2.85
CA LEU A 134 10.73 -12.28 -4.18
C LEU A 134 10.87 -11.25 -5.29
N ASN A 135 10.11 -10.17 -5.20
CA ASN A 135 10.11 -9.16 -6.25
C ASN A 135 11.40 -8.36 -6.27
N GLN A 136 11.92 -8.12 -7.47
CA GLN A 136 13.05 -7.21 -7.65
C GLN A 136 12.48 -5.80 -7.83
N PRO A 137 12.68 -4.90 -6.85
CA PRO A 137 12.14 -3.55 -7.00
C PRO A 137 12.90 -2.78 -8.10
N PRO A 138 12.26 -1.78 -8.72
CA PRO A 138 12.89 -0.98 -9.75
C PRO A 138 13.94 -0.01 -9.20
N ILE A 139 13.96 0.16 -7.88
CA ILE A 139 14.86 1.08 -7.18
C ILE A 139 15.63 0.30 -6.13
N LYS A 140 16.90 0.59 -6.05
CA LYS A 140 17.80 -0.05 -5.09
C LYS A 140 17.58 0.46 -3.67
#